data_b28b840bc97c2471b863c5cf2e3ee267
#
_entry.id   b28b840bc97c2471b863c5cf2e3ee267
#
_cell.length_a   1.000
_cell.length_b   1.000
_cell.length_c   1.000
_cell.angle_alpha   90.00
_cell.angle_beta   90.00
_cell.angle_gamma   90.00
#
_symmetry.space_group_name_H-M   'P 1'
#
loop_
_entity.id
_entity.type
_entity.pdbx_description
1 polymer ?
#
loop_
_entity_poly.entity_id
_entity_poly.type
_entity_poly.pdbx_seq_one_letter_code
_entity_poly.pdbx_strand_id
1 'polypeptide(L)'
;MAKGILGKKIGMTQIFEADGRLIPVTVVEAGPCVVVQNKTEETDGYNAVQLGFGEIKEKHMTRPMKGHFDKAGVTPVKFVKELRLSAPSEYTVGQQITADIFAAGELIDATGISRGKGFAGTIKRHNFARGPMKHGSKSHREPGSMGPMNSGPGGRVIKGKKLPGRM
;
A
#
# COMPACT_ATOMS: atom_id res chain seq x y z
N MET A 1 -20.89 4.28 -5.56
CA MET A 1 -20.46 3.35 -4.48
C MET A 1 -18.94 3.19 -4.51
N ALA A 2 -18.28 3.13 -3.36
CA ALA A 2 -16.84 2.85 -3.34
C ALA A 2 -16.62 1.36 -3.60
N LYS A 3 -15.89 1.04 -4.66
CA LYS A 3 -15.49 -0.32 -5.03
C LYS A 3 -14.03 -0.51 -4.62
N GLY A 4 -13.64 -1.73 -4.26
CA GLY A 4 -12.24 -2.04 -3.98
C GLY A 4 -11.96 -3.53 -4.11
N ILE A 5 -10.75 -3.86 -4.52
CA ILE A 5 -10.28 -5.24 -4.68
C ILE A 5 -8.82 -5.35 -4.26
N LEU A 6 -8.42 -6.51 -3.80
CA LEU A 6 -7.02 -6.82 -3.58
C LEU A 6 -6.42 -7.44 -4.83
N GLY A 7 -5.19 -7.06 -5.13
CA GLY A 7 -4.52 -7.59 -6.31
C GLY A 7 -3.00 -7.65 -6.13
N LYS A 8 -2.35 -8.28 -7.09
CA LYS A 8 -0.90 -8.44 -7.14
C LYS A 8 -0.39 -7.86 -8.46
N LYS A 9 0.58 -6.93 -8.37
CA LYS A 9 1.28 -6.44 -9.56
C LYS A 9 2.12 -7.57 -10.15
N ILE A 10 1.83 -7.94 -11.40
CA ILE A 10 2.58 -8.96 -12.15
C ILE A 10 3.76 -8.30 -12.86
N GLY A 11 3.52 -7.18 -13.54
CA GLY A 11 4.57 -6.50 -14.29
C GLY A 11 4.06 -5.24 -14.97
N MET A 12 4.87 -4.75 -15.89
CA MET A 12 4.52 -3.64 -16.78
C MET A 12 4.77 -4.05 -18.23
N THR A 13 3.92 -3.58 -19.09
CA THR A 13 4.03 -3.74 -20.54
C THR A 13 3.53 -2.50 -21.24
N GLN A 14 3.41 -2.56 -22.55
CA GLN A 14 2.85 -1.48 -23.36
C GLN A 14 1.82 -2.06 -24.32
N ILE A 15 0.80 -1.29 -24.61
CA ILE A 15 -0.22 -1.58 -25.61
C ILE A 15 -0.24 -0.48 -26.65
N PHE A 16 -0.64 -0.83 -27.86
CA PHE A 16 -0.84 0.13 -28.95
C PHE A 16 -2.34 0.33 -29.16
N GLU A 17 -2.78 1.56 -29.20
CA GLU A 17 -4.14 1.89 -29.62
C GLU A 17 -4.28 1.84 -31.15
N ALA A 18 -5.52 1.86 -31.62
CA ALA A 18 -5.81 1.83 -33.06
C ALA A 18 -5.25 3.02 -33.82
N ASP A 19 -5.03 4.14 -33.16
CA ASP A 19 -4.41 5.36 -33.69
C ASP A 19 -2.85 5.31 -33.69
N GLY A 20 -2.26 4.19 -33.28
CA GLY A 20 -0.81 3.99 -33.21
C GLY A 20 -0.15 4.54 -31.94
N ARG A 21 -0.88 5.11 -31.00
CA ARG A 21 -0.32 5.58 -29.72
C ARG A 21 0.12 4.40 -28.86
N LEU A 22 1.30 4.54 -28.28
CA LEU A 22 1.87 3.61 -27.32
C LEU A 22 1.48 4.03 -25.91
N ILE A 23 0.78 3.13 -25.19
CA ILE A 23 0.36 3.36 -23.81
C ILE A 23 1.10 2.41 -22.89
N PRO A 24 1.89 2.92 -21.90
CA PRO A 24 2.48 2.07 -20.88
C PRO A 24 1.40 1.61 -19.90
N VAL A 25 1.33 0.31 -19.64
CA VAL A 25 0.33 -0.30 -18.75
C VAL A 25 0.98 -1.13 -17.66
N THR A 26 0.36 -1.15 -16.49
CA THR A 26 0.69 -2.07 -15.40
C THR A 26 -0.31 -3.22 -15.40
N VAL A 27 0.20 -4.44 -15.46
CA VAL A 27 -0.61 -5.65 -15.36
C VAL A 27 -0.76 -6.04 -13.91
N VAL A 28 -2.02 -6.13 -13.48
CA VAL A 28 -2.39 -6.49 -12.10
C VAL A 28 -3.32 -7.72 -12.15
N GLU A 29 -2.99 -8.74 -11.39
CA GLU A 29 -3.88 -9.85 -11.08
C GLU A 29 -4.85 -9.38 -9.98
N ALA A 30 -6.08 -9.07 -10.35
CA ALA A 30 -7.09 -8.53 -9.45
C ALA A 30 -8.11 -9.61 -9.09
N GLY A 31 -8.04 -10.12 -7.86
CA GLY A 31 -8.92 -11.18 -7.39
C GLY A 31 -8.55 -12.59 -7.89
N PRO A 32 -9.40 -13.61 -7.68
CA PRO A 32 -10.63 -13.52 -6.89
C PRO A 32 -10.35 -13.20 -5.42
N CYS A 33 -11.14 -12.29 -4.86
CA CYS A 33 -11.13 -11.98 -3.43
C CYS A 33 -12.34 -12.59 -2.76
N VAL A 34 -12.20 -13.05 -1.53
CA VAL A 34 -13.32 -13.57 -0.75
C VAL A 34 -13.64 -12.60 0.41
N VAL A 35 -14.92 -12.38 0.67
CA VAL A 35 -15.37 -11.60 1.82
C VAL A 35 -15.27 -12.47 3.07
N VAL A 36 -14.40 -12.07 4.01
CA VAL A 36 -14.15 -12.82 5.24
C VAL A 36 -15.03 -12.33 6.38
N GLN A 37 -15.25 -11.03 6.49
CA GLN A 37 -16.05 -10.43 7.55
C GLN A 37 -16.63 -9.10 7.10
N ASN A 38 -17.85 -8.81 7.54
CA ASN A 38 -18.45 -7.48 7.47
C ASN A 38 -18.39 -6.85 8.85
N LYS A 39 -17.92 -5.61 8.92
CA LYS A 39 -17.87 -4.80 10.13
C LYS A 39 -18.91 -3.70 10.04
N THR A 40 -19.66 -3.53 11.12
CA THR A 40 -20.71 -2.52 11.24
C THR A 40 -20.40 -1.55 12.37
N GLU A 41 -20.99 -0.38 12.30
CA GLU A 41 -20.81 0.64 13.33
C GLU A 41 -21.29 0.19 14.71
N GLU A 42 -22.33 -0.66 14.76
CA GLU A 42 -22.88 -1.19 16.00
C GLU A 42 -21.95 -2.18 16.73
N THR A 43 -21.25 -3.03 15.96
CA THR A 43 -20.40 -4.10 16.53
C THR A 43 -18.93 -3.72 16.65
N ASP A 44 -18.41 -2.97 15.67
CA ASP A 44 -16.98 -2.68 15.52
C ASP A 44 -16.67 -1.17 15.62
N GLY A 45 -17.69 -0.31 15.67
CA GLY A 45 -17.54 1.14 15.73
C GLY A 45 -17.22 1.80 14.40
N TYR A 46 -17.22 1.04 13.30
CA TYR A 46 -17.03 1.56 11.94
C TYR A 46 -17.53 0.56 10.90
N ASN A 47 -17.84 1.08 9.72
CA ASN A 47 -18.29 0.28 8.58
C ASN A 47 -17.10 -0.13 7.69
N ALA A 48 -16.92 -1.43 7.49
CA ALA A 48 -15.88 -1.98 6.62
C ALA A 48 -16.22 -3.39 6.13
N VAL A 49 -15.61 -3.79 5.02
CA VAL A 49 -15.61 -5.17 4.52
C VAL A 49 -14.20 -5.69 4.56
N GLN A 50 -13.99 -6.84 5.18
CA GLN A 50 -12.71 -7.52 5.22
C GLN A 50 -12.60 -8.47 4.03
N LEU A 51 -11.64 -8.21 3.14
CA LEU A 51 -11.36 -8.99 1.95
C LEU A 51 -10.13 -9.87 2.15
N GLY A 52 -10.24 -11.11 1.69
CA GLY A 52 -9.16 -12.07 1.64
C GLY A 52 -8.67 -12.30 0.21
N PHE A 53 -7.35 -12.43 0.01
CA PHE A 53 -6.72 -12.65 -1.29
C PHE A 53 -5.51 -13.57 -1.20
N GLY A 54 -5.34 -14.41 -2.22
CA GLY A 54 -4.19 -15.29 -2.38
C GLY A 54 -4.24 -16.53 -1.50
N GLU A 55 -3.81 -17.65 -2.03
CA GLU A 55 -3.82 -18.93 -1.34
C GLU A 55 -2.69 -19.06 -0.30
N ILE A 56 -2.94 -19.78 0.76
CA ILE A 56 -1.98 -20.14 1.77
C ILE A 56 -2.10 -21.62 2.14
N LYS A 57 -0.96 -22.30 2.31
CA LYS A 57 -0.96 -23.67 2.82
C LYS A 57 -1.26 -23.67 4.32
N GLU A 58 -2.10 -24.57 4.81
CA GLU A 58 -2.50 -24.65 6.22
C GLU A 58 -1.33 -24.67 7.20
N LYS A 59 -0.23 -25.34 6.86
CA LYS A 59 0.97 -25.40 7.68
C LYS A 59 1.64 -24.03 7.96
N HIS A 60 1.32 -23.03 7.17
CA HIS A 60 1.85 -21.65 7.33
C HIS A 60 0.88 -20.74 8.07
N MET A 61 -0.23 -21.26 8.53
CA MET A 61 -1.25 -20.52 9.22
C MET A 61 -1.15 -20.67 10.73
N THR A 62 -1.35 -19.56 11.44
CA THR A 62 -1.46 -19.58 12.90
C THR A 62 -2.85 -20.05 13.34
N ARG A 63 -2.94 -20.71 14.51
CA ARG A 63 -4.23 -21.19 15.06
C ARG A 63 -5.30 -20.10 15.18
N PRO A 64 -5.01 -18.87 15.67
CA PRO A 64 -6.02 -17.81 15.73
C PRO A 64 -6.58 -17.43 14.37
N MET A 65 -5.72 -17.34 13.35
CA MET A 65 -6.16 -17.03 11.99
C MET A 65 -7.01 -18.15 11.38
N LYS A 66 -6.66 -19.43 11.66
CA LYS A 66 -7.49 -20.56 11.25
C LYS A 66 -8.91 -20.43 11.84
N GLY A 67 -9.02 -20.20 13.14
CA GLY A 67 -10.33 -20.01 13.78
C GLY A 67 -11.14 -18.82 13.21
N HIS A 68 -10.45 -17.77 12.76
CA HIS A 68 -11.10 -16.64 12.09
C HIS A 68 -11.75 -17.04 10.74
N PHE A 69 -11.03 -17.79 9.91
CA PHE A 69 -11.57 -18.30 8.64
C PHE A 69 -12.62 -19.38 8.83
N ASP A 70 -12.44 -20.28 9.80
CA ASP A 70 -13.42 -21.32 10.15
C ASP A 70 -14.75 -20.69 10.58
N LYS A 71 -14.71 -19.61 11.36
CA LYS A 71 -15.91 -18.85 11.75
C LYS A 71 -16.64 -18.24 10.54
N ALA A 72 -15.88 -17.79 9.54
CA ALA A 72 -16.43 -17.22 8.32
C ALA A 72 -16.85 -18.29 7.30
N GLY A 73 -16.49 -19.57 7.50
CA GLY A 73 -16.75 -20.66 6.56
C GLY A 73 -16.01 -20.52 5.23
N VAL A 74 -14.87 -19.82 5.21
CA VAL A 74 -14.09 -19.55 4.01
C VAL A 74 -12.73 -20.25 4.04
N THR A 75 -12.23 -20.59 2.87
CA THR A 75 -10.87 -21.15 2.75
C THR A 75 -9.83 -20.12 3.20
N PRO A 76 -8.79 -20.58 3.89
CA PRO A 76 -7.72 -19.72 4.36
C PRO A 76 -7.00 -18.97 3.24
N VAL A 77 -6.78 -17.68 3.45
CA VAL A 77 -6.12 -16.80 2.48
C VAL A 77 -4.89 -16.11 3.08
N LYS A 78 -3.96 -15.73 2.21
CA LYS A 78 -2.67 -15.18 2.63
C LYS A 78 -2.75 -13.72 3.09
N PHE A 79 -3.51 -12.91 2.38
CA PHE A 79 -3.63 -11.48 2.63
C PHE A 79 -5.05 -11.15 3.03
N VAL A 80 -5.19 -10.47 4.15
CA VAL A 80 -6.48 -9.97 4.65
C VAL A 80 -6.35 -8.47 4.83
N LYS A 81 -7.26 -7.72 4.24
CA LYS A 81 -7.32 -6.25 4.33
C LYS A 81 -8.75 -5.77 4.43
N GLU A 82 -8.92 -4.68 5.14
CA GLU A 82 -10.22 -4.03 5.30
C GLU A 82 -10.37 -2.86 4.33
N LEU A 83 -11.52 -2.79 3.71
CA LEU A 83 -11.97 -1.65 2.93
C LEU A 83 -13.08 -0.95 3.70
N ARG A 84 -12.88 0.31 4.04
CA ARG A 84 -13.93 1.13 4.66
C ARG A 84 -14.93 1.54 3.59
N LEU A 85 -16.18 1.17 3.81
CA LEU A 85 -17.28 1.41 2.89
C LEU A 85 -18.45 2.03 3.66
N SER A 86 -19.22 2.88 3.00
CA SER A 86 -20.42 3.47 3.61
C SER A 86 -21.53 2.45 3.84
N ALA A 87 -21.61 1.40 3.03
CA ALA A 87 -22.62 0.35 3.09
C ALA A 87 -21.99 -1.05 2.99
N PRO A 88 -21.44 -1.60 4.09
CA PRO A 88 -20.85 -2.94 4.09
C PRO A 88 -21.91 -4.06 3.94
N SER A 89 -23.18 -3.78 4.17
CA SER A 89 -24.29 -4.74 4.05
C SER A 89 -24.56 -5.21 2.62
N GLU A 90 -24.00 -4.57 1.61
CA GLU A 90 -24.11 -5.01 0.21
C GLU A 90 -23.28 -6.27 -0.08
N TYR A 91 -22.32 -6.61 0.80
CA TYR A 91 -21.46 -7.77 0.67
C TYR A 91 -21.85 -8.86 1.65
N THR A 92 -21.89 -10.11 1.18
CA THR A 92 -22.15 -11.28 2.03
C THR A 92 -20.86 -12.01 2.35
N VAL A 93 -20.71 -12.50 3.59
CA VAL A 93 -19.55 -13.32 3.98
C VAL A 93 -19.48 -14.58 3.09
N GLY A 94 -18.28 -14.89 2.58
CA GLY A 94 -18.07 -15.97 1.62
C GLY A 94 -18.25 -15.57 0.15
N GLN A 95 -18.78 -14.38 -0.14
CA GLN A 95 -18.92 -13.88 -1.51
C GLN A 95 -17.55 -13.71 -2.17
N GLN A 96 -17.44 -14.14 -3.43
CA GLN A 96 -16.26 -13.90 -4.24
C GLN A 96 -16.42 -12.60 -5.04
N ILE A 97 -15.35 -11.81 -5.07
CA ILE A 97 -15.26 -10.55 -5.81
C ILE A 97 -14.17 -10.71 -6.85
N THR A 98 -14.51 -10.51 -8.11
CA THR A 98 -13.62 -10.59 -9.27
C THR A 98 -13.40 -9.22 -9.89
N ALA A 99 -12.51 -9.13 -10.88
CA ALA A 99 -12.22 -7.88 -11.59
C ALA A 99 -13.42 -7.28 -12.34
N ASP A 100 -14.47 -8.06 -12.56
CA ASP A 100 -15.68 -7.66 -13.31
C ASP A 100 -16.47 -6.51 -12.64
N ILE A 101 -16.16 -6.21 -11.37
CA ILE A 101 -16.73 -5.04 -10.70
C ILE A 101 -16.26 -3.71 -11.32
N PHE A 102 -15.18 -3.72 -12.11
CA PHE A 102 -14.63 -2.54 -12.77
C PHE A 102 -14.97 -2.55 -14.27
N ALA A 103 -15.30 -1.38 -14.78
CA ALA A 103 -15.53 -1.18 -16.21
C ALA A 103 -14.28 -0.66 -16.92
N ALA A 104 -14.13 -0.97 -18.20
CA ALA A 104 -13.06 -0.40 -19.01
C ALA A 104 -13.18 1.13 -19.08
N GLY A 105 -12.07 1.85 -18.89
CA GLY A 105 -12.03 3.31 -18.84
C GLY A 105 -12.35 3.91 -17.47
N GLU A 106 -12.68 3.12 -16.45
CA GLU A 106 -12.89 3.59 -15.08
C GLU A 106 -11.56 4.02 -14.45
N LEU A 107 -11.55 5.17 -13.80
CA LEU A 107 -10.39 5.66 -13.04
C LEU A 107 -10.33 4.97 -11.68
N ILE A 108 -9.17 4.46 -11.32
CA ILE A 108 -8.93 3.76 -10.06
C ILE A 108 -7.75 4.34 -9.31
N ASP A 109 -7.81 4.28 -7.99
CA ASP A 109 -6.69 4.54 -7.10
C ASP A 109 -6.02 3.24 -6.69
N ALA A 110 -4.69 3.22 -6.66
CA ALA A 110 -3.93 2.05 -6.27
C ALA A 110 -3.04 2.36 -5.06
N THR A 111 -3.21 1.59 -3.99
CA THR A 111 -2.38 1.68 -2.79
C THR A 111 -1.53 0.43 -2.65
N GLY A 112 -0.23 0.61 -2.44
CA GLY A 112 0.68 -0.52 -2.31
C GLY A 112 1.96 -0.17 -1.56
N ILE A 113 2.76 -1.20 -1.28
CA ILE A 113 4.08 -1.04 -0.68
C ILE A 113 5.11 -1.04 -1.80
N SER A 114 5.86 0.06 -1.91
CA SER A 114 6.91 0.19 -2.91
C SER A 114 8.11 -0.74 -2.62
N ARG A 115 8.86 -1.07 -3.67
CA ARG A 115 10.09 -1.85 -3.51
C ARG A 115 11.09 -1.09 -2.63
N GLY A 116 11.68 -1.78 -1.67
CA GLY A 116 12.71 -1.22 -0.79
C GLY A 116 13.94 -0.73 -1.58
N LYS A 117 14.48 0.42 -1.20
CA LYS A 117 15.66 1.07 -1.79
C LYS A 117 16.92 0.94 -0.93
N GLY A 118 16.83 0.18 0.17
CA GLY A 118 17.90 0.07 1.16
C GLY A 118 18.11 1.35 1.95
N PHE A 119 19.32 1.56 2.47
CA PHE A 119 19.70 2.81 3.14
C PHE A 119 19.94 3.88 2.08
N ALA A 120 19.22 4.98 2.16
CA ALA A 120 19.29 6.08 1.21
C ALA A 120 19.68 7.39 1.88
N GLY A 121 20.54 8.18 1.22
CA GLY A 121 20.89 9.52 1.63
C GLY A 121 19.73 10.51 1.47
N THR A 122 19.87 11.69 2.07
CA THR A 122 18.81 12.73 2.08
C THR A 122 18.41 13.22 0.69
N ILE A 123 19.33 13.23 -0.26
CA ILE A 123 19.04 13.63 -1.64
C ILE A 123 18.04 12.64 -2.28
N LYS A 124 18.28 11.32 -2.19
CA LYS A 124 17.40 10.31 -2.76
C LYS A 124 16.09 10.16 -1.95
N ARG A 125 16.20 10.19 -0.62
CA ARG A 125 15.06 9.91 0.27
C ARG A 125 14.09 11.08 0.40
N HIS A 126 14.61 12.31 0.37
CA HIS A 126 13.84 13.53 0.67
C HIS A 126 13.98 14.63 -0.39
N ASN A 127 14.61 14.35 -1.52
CA ASN A 127 14.82 15.29 -2.63
C ASN A 127 15.57 16.55 -2.19
N PHE A 128 16.60 16.41 -1.32
CA PHE A 128 17.45 17.53 -0.93
C PHE A 128 18.32 17.98 -2.10
N ALA A 129 18.57 19.28 -2.20
CA ALA A 129 19.54 19.82 -3.13
C ALA A 129 20.96 19.41 -2.71
N ARG A 130 21.84 19.25 -3.70
CA ARG A 130 23.28 19.07 -3.46
C ARG A 130 23.92 20.40 -3.06
N GLY A 131 24.94 20.34 -2.25
CA GLY A 131 25.78 21.51 -1.99
C GLY A 131 26.63 21.90 -3.22
N PRO A 132 27.29 23.07 -3.17
CA PRO A 132 28.17 23.54 -4.26
C PRO A 132 29.27 22.52 -4.56
N MET A 133 29.49 22.25 -5.85
CA MET A 133 30.53 21.32 -6.32
C MET A 133 31.84 22.03 -6.69
N LYS A 134 31.87 23.35 -6.60
CA LYS A 134 32.99 24.24 -6.95
C LYS A 134 33.30 25.17 -5.79
N HIS A 135 34.29 26.05 -5.96
CA HIS A 135 34.69 27.10 -5.02
C HIS A 135 35.15 26.59 -3.62
N GLY A 136 35.76 25.39 -3.59
CA GLY A 136 36.31 24.82 -2.37
C GLY A 136 35.33 24.28 -1.34
N SER A 137 34.05 24.15 -1.72
CA SER A 137 33.05 23.50 -0.86
C SER A 137 33.43 22.06 -0.59
N LYS A 138 33.29 21.59 0.64
CA LYS A 138 33.48 20.19 1.06
C LYS A 138 32.17 19.48 1.34
N SER A 139 31.05 20.23 1.45
CA SER A 139 29.72 19.71 1.74
C SER A 139 28.94 19.48 0.45
N HIS A 140 29.09 18.32 -0.18
CA HIS A 140 28.46 18.02 -1.47
C HIS A 140 27.12 17.31 -1.36
N ARG A 141 27.01 16.33 -0.46
CA ARG A 141 25.85 15.43 -0.34
C ARG A 141 25.30 15.31 1.10
N GLU A 142 25.76 16.16 1.98
CA GLU A 142 25.40 16.15 3.38
C GLU A 142 24.00 16.76 3.61
N PRO A 143 23.31 16.39 4.71
CA PRO A 143 21.99 16.94 5.02
C PRO A 143 21.98 18.44 5.40
N GLY A 144 23.15 19.04 5.64
CA GLY A 144 23.28 20.44 6.05
C GLY A 144 23.06 20.65 7.54
N SER A 145 22.82 21.91 7.95
CA SER A 145 22.63 22.28 9.36
C SER A 145 21.43 21.58 10.00
N MET A 146 21.64 21.14 11.24
CA MET A 146 20.59 20.54 12.08
C MET A 146 19.83 21.54 12.94
N GLY A 147 20.20 22.81 12.86
CA GLY A 147 19.69 23.92 13.68
C GLY A 147 20.64 24.33 14.79
N PRO A 148 20.40 25.47 15.44
CA PRO A 148 21.25 25.97 16.53
C PRO A 148 21.10 25.06 17.77
N MET A 149 22.20 24.84 18.48
CA MET A 149 22.22 24.00 19.68
C MET A 149 21.33 24.53 20.83
N ASN A 150 21.08 25.84 20.86
CA ASN A 150 20.34 26.50 21.94
C ASN A 150 18.85 26.71 21.65
N SER A 151 18.37 26.43 20.44
CA SER A 151 16.97 26.59 20.10
C SER A 151 16.22 25.25 20.17
N GLY A 152 15.57 25.03 21.29
CA GLY A 152 14.76 23.84 21.52
C GLY A 152 15.26 23.03 22.74
N PRO A 153 14.60 21.94 23.11
CA PRO A 153 14.91 21.16 24.30
C PRO A 153 16.28 20.48 24.22
N GLY A 154 17.33 21.19 24.58
CA GLY A 154 18.66 20.64 24.89
C GLY A 154 19.50 20.15 23.71
N GLY A 155 19.51 20.86 22.57
CA GLY A 155 20.39 20.52 21.43
C GLY A 155 20.05 19.22 20.72
N ARG A 156 18.80 18.77 20.81
CA ARG A 156 18.35 17.55 20.23
C ARG A 156 17.88 17.77 18.77
N VAL A 157 17.95 16.70 17.97
CA VAL A 157 17.34 16.70 16.64
C VAL A 157 15.82 16.80 16.79
N ILE A 158 15.21 17.74 16.09
CA ILE A 158 13.76 17.99 16.14
C ILE A 158 13.03 16.78 15.58
N LYS A 159 11.91 16.42 16.23
CA LYS A 159 11.02 15.34 15.76
C LYS A 159 10.57 15.59 14.32
N GLY A 160 10.63 14.56 13.48
CA GLY A 160 10.29 14.67 12.06
C GLY A 160 11.40 15.23 11.16
N LYS A 161 12.62 15.48 11.69
CA LYS A 161 13.76 15.93 10.87
C LYS A 161 14.06 14.91 9.77
N LYS A 162 14.17 15.39 8.54
CA LYS A 162 14.48 14.57 7.36
C LYS A 162 15.96 14.19 7.36
N LEU A 163 16.24 12.93 7.63
CA LEU A 163 17.60 12.35 7.72
C LEU A 163 17.75 11.15 6.78
N PRO A 164 19.00 10.73 6.46
CA PRO A 164 19.22 9.48 5.73
C PRO A 164 18.66 8.29 6.53
N GLY A 165 18.29 7.25 5.84
CA GLY A 165 17.73 6.08 6.48
C GLY A 165 17.18 5.08 5.47
N ARG A 166 16.54 4.03 5.98
CA ARG A 166 15.91 2.99 5.16
C ARG A 166 14.73 3.58 4.37
N MET A 167 14.69 3.27 3.08
CA MET A 167 13.68 3.73 2.12
C MET A 167 13.05 2.55 1.41
#